data_261f891b3c0c479ca64ee5228c43c2e6
#
_entry.id   261f891b3c0c479ca64ee5228c43c2e6
#
_cell.length_a   1.000
_cell.length_b   1.000
_cell.length_c   1.000
_cell.angle_alpha   90.00
_cell.angle_beta   90.00
_cell.angle_gamma   90.00
#
_symmetry.space_group_name_H-M   'P 1'
#
loop_
_entity.id
_entity.type
_entity.pdbx_description
1 polymer ?
#
loop_
_entity_poly.entity_id
_entity_poly.type
_entity_poly.pdbx_seq_one_letter_code
_entity_poly.pdbx_strand_id
1 'polypeptide(L)'
;MNSKIYKLVIENLEDALNLPKYDNVTSNLNEQTTFEDMGITPVKFEKFQEDILETMSLKSARIRWEGTIASVVDQLDIKYSTMFFGEIWKPITEKYSYTGWALVDEVKKLNPRAVLDVGCGYNQFKERIPNLTGIDPYNNMSDYQVDILEYANVDEHFDAIIALGSINFNSLEDIRVRLANCNKLLAKGGKMFFRVNPGIQHKNGPWVEVFEWSFEVAHNFAKEFELELETFKQDSNDRKYFVFAKPA
;
A
#
# COMPACT_ATOMS: atom_id res chain seq x y z
N MET A 1 6.52 -6.98 -3.34
CA MET A 1 7.26 -6.30 -4.46
C MET A 1 6.27 -5.90 -5.55
N ASN A 2 6.38 -4.69 -6.10
CA ASN A 2 5.50 -4.15 -7.15
C ASN A 2 5.81 -4.78 -8.52
N SER A 3 4.88 -5.56 -9.06
CA SER A 3 5.06 -6.34 -10.30
C SER A 3 5.22 -5.47 -11.54
N LYS A 4 4.57 -4.29 -11.57
CA LYS A 4 4.66 -3.35 -12.71
C LYS A 4 6.03 -2.69 -12.79
N ILE A 5 6.56 -2.29 -11.62
CA ILE A 5 7.91 -1.71 -11.55
C ILE A 5 8.95 -2.78 -11.82
N TYR A 6 8.77 -4.00 -11.31
CA TYR A 6 9.65 -5.12 -11.63
C TYR A 6 9.73 -5.36 -13.15
N LYS A 7 8.60 -5.41 -13.83
CA LYS A 7 8.56 -5.56 -15.29
C LYS A 7 9.28 -4.41 -16.00
N LEU A 8 9.06 -3.17 -15.57
CA LEU A 8 9.75 -2.00 -16.13
C LEU A 8 11.27 -2.10 -15.93
N VAL A 9 11.73 -2.53 -14.75
CA VAL A 9 13.16 -2.73 -14.45
C VAL A 9 13.76 -3.77 -15.38
N ILE A 10 13.10 -4.91 -15.56
CA ILE A 10 13.58 -5.97 -16.47
C ILE A 10 13.66 -5.50 -17.92
N GLU A 11 12.63 -4.83 -18.42
CA GLU A 11 12.60 -4.30 -19.80
C GLU A 11 13.74 -3.29 -20.04
N ASN A 12 14.02 -2.40 -19.09
CA ASN A 12 15.13 -1.46 -19.20
C ASN A 12 16.51 -2.13 -19.06
N LEU A 13 16.62 -3.23 -18.30
CA LEU A 13 17.86 -4.01 -18.21
C LEU A 13 18.19 -4.72 -19.53
N GLU A 14 17.18 -5.24 -20.23
CA GLU A 14 17.36 -5.83 -21.56
C GLU A 14 17.98 -4.83 -22.53
N ASP A 15 17.47 -3.59 -22.53
CA ASP A 15 18.00 -2.51 -23.37
C ASP A 15 19.42 -2.10 -22.94
N ALA A 16 19.68 -1.96 -21.64
CA ALA A 16 21.00 -1.59 -21.11
C ALA A 16 22.10 -2.63 -21.38
N LEU A 17 21.72 -3.91 -21.43
CA LEU A 17 22.62 -5.02 -21.71
C LEU A 17 22.76 -5.30 -23.22
N ASN A 18 22.02 -4.61 -24.10
CA ASN A 18 21.90 -4.89 -25.54
C ASN A 18 21.51 -6.36 -25.81
N LEU A 19 20.67 -6.92 -24.97
CA LEU A 19 20.18 -8.29 -25.16
C LEU A 19 19.21 -8.32 -26.35
N PRO A 20 19.32 -9.32 -27.23
CA PRO A 20 18.31 -9.51 -28.26
C PRO A 20 16.96 -9.78 -27.57
N LYS A 21 15.91 -9.09 -27.98
CA LYS A 21 14.54 -9.21 -27.40
C LYS A 21 13.93 -10.61 -27.48
N TYR A 22 14.66 -11.58 -28.01
CA TYR A 22 14.24 -12.98 -28.22
C TYR A 22 15.12 -14.00 -27.52
N ASP A 23 16.19 -13.59 -26.82
CA ASP A 23 17.02 -14.53 -26.06
C ASP A 23 16.47 -14.72 -24.67
N ASN A 24 16.32 -16.00 -24.27
CA ASN A 24 15.94 -16.42 -22.92
C ASN A 24 16.98 -16.06 -21.83
N VAL A 25 17.87 -15.12 -22.08
CA VAL A 25 18.90 -14.70 -21.11
C VAL A 25 18.25 -14.01 -19.92
N THR A 26 17.15 -13.26 -20.14
CA THR A 26 16.36 -12.67 -19.04
C THR A 26 15.63 -13.71 -18.21
N SER A 27 15.42 -14.94 -18.73
CA SER A 27 14.81 -16.03 -17.96
C SER A 27 15.64 -16.47 -16.74
N ASN A 28 16.92 -16.10 -16.69
CA ASN A 28 17.80 -16.36 -15.55
C ASN A 28 17.88 -15.19 -14.56
N LEU A 29 17.33 -14.02 -14.91
CA LEU A 29 17.26 -12.89 -13.99
C LEU A 29 16.13 -13.16 -12.99
N ASN A 30 16.45 -12.99 -11.73
CA ASN A 30 15.47 -13.10 -10.65
C ASN A 30 15.66 -11.93 -9.68
N GLU A 31 14.76 -11.85 -8.74
CA GLU A 31 14.71 -10.77 -7.74
C GLU A 31 16.02 -10.62 -6.96
N GLN A 32 16.80 -11.68 -6.81
CA GLN A 32 18.06 -11.70 -6.07
C GLN A 32 19.30 -11.43 -6.94
N THR A 33 19.13 -11.34 -8.25
CA THR A 33 20.24 -11.02 -9.18
C THR A 33 20.76 -9.62 -8.91
N THR A 34 22.08 -9.46 -8.79
CA THR A 34 22.71 -8.15 -8.60
C THR A 34 23.11 -7.53 -9.93
N PHE A 35 23.25 -6.21 -9.97
CA PHE A 35 23.72 -5.50 -11.16
C PHE A 35 25.18 -5.83 -11.47
N GLU A 36 25.99 -6.14 -10.45
CA GLU A 36 27.36 -6.59 -10.59
C GLU A 36 27.43 -7.97 -11.27
N ASP A 37 26.59 -8.93 -10.86
CA ASP A 37 26.51 -10.26 -11.48
C ASP A 37 26.15 -10.20 -12.96
N MET A 38 25.39 -9.17 -13.36
CA MET A 38 25.04 -8.93 -14.76
C MET A 38 26.14 -8.19 -15.54
N GLY A 39 27.26 -7.82 -14.90
CA GLY A 39 28.34 -7.03 -15.52
C GLY A 39 27.92 -5.59 -15.86
N ILE A 40 26.91 -5.06 -15.20
CA ILE A 40 26.50 -3.66 -15.33
C ILE A 40 27.48 -2.81 -14.53
N THR A 41 28.23 -1.97 -15.24
CA THR A 41 29.15 -1.01 -14.61
C THR A 41 28.37 0.19 -14.05
N PRO A 42 28.94 0.97 -13.10
CA PRO A 42 28.31 2.19 -12.60
C PRO A 42 27.85 3.16 -13.70
N VAL A 43 28.63 3.32 -14.78
CA VAL A 43 28.28 4.20 -15.91
C VAL A 43 27.04 3.69 -16.66
N LYS A 44 26.95 2.37 -16.89
CA LYS A 44 25.76 1.77 -17.53
C LYS A 44 24.55 1.87 -16.62
N PHE A 45 24.76 1.74 -15.31
CA PHE A 45 23.69 1.90 -14.33
C PHE A 45 23.18 3.35 -14.26
N GLU A 46 24.05 4.36 -14.38
CA GLU A 46 23.61 5.76 -14.45
C GLU A 46 22.64 5.99 -15.61
N LYS A 47 22.97 5.47 -16.78
CA LYS A 47 22.06 5.56 -17.94
C LYS A 47 20.75 4.82 -17.71
N PHE A 48 20.80 3.57 -17.21
CA PHE A 48 19.62 2.81 -16.84
C PHE A 48 18.75 3.57 -15.83
N GLN A 49 19.39 4.17 -14.82
CA GLN A 49 18.71 5.00 -13.83
C GLN A 49 18.00 6.20 -14.46
N GLU A 50 18.68 6.94 -15.35
CA GLU A 50 18.10 8.08 -16.05
C GLU A 50 16.85 7.68 -16.83
N ASP A 51 16.95 6.63 -17.64
CA ASP A 51 15.87 6.15 -18.50
C ASP A 51 14.64 5.72 -17.67
N ILE A 52 14.85 4.97 -16.59
CA ILE A 52 13.75 4.47 -15.75
C ILE A 52 13.10 5.60 -14.92
N LEU A 53 13.89 6.51 -14.37
CA LEU A 53 13.40 7.66 -13.62
C LEU A 53 12.64 8.65 -14.52
N GLU A 54 13.05 8.83 -15.75
CA GLU A 54 12.31 9.61 -16.75
C GLU A 54 10.97 8.96 -17.07
N THR A 55 10.95 7.66 -17.33
CA THR A 55 9.74 6.88 -17.60
C THR A 55 8.73 6.96 -16.44
N MET A 56 9.22 6.92 -15.22
CA MET A 56 8.40 7.03 -14.00
C MET A 56 8.11 8.48 -13.57
N SER A 57 8.62 9.47 -14.28
CA SER A 57 8.53 10.90 -13.94
C SER A 57 9.15 11.27 -12.58
N LEU A 58 10.19 10.56 -12.16
CA LEU A 58 10.90 10.73 -10.88
C LEU A 58 12.20 11.56 -11.05
N LYS A 59 12.14 12.69 -11.74
CA LYS A 59 13.30 13.46 -12.25
C LYS A 59 14.37 13.85 -11.22
N SER A 60 14.05 13.97 -9.95
CA SER A 60 15.01 14.34 -8.88
C SER A 60 15.42 13.18 -7.98
N ALA A 61 14.93 11.98 -8.27
CA ALA A 61 15.23 10.81 -7.47
C ALA A 61 16.61 10.22 -7.85
N ARG A 62 17.19 9.49 -6.90
CA ARG A 62 18.35 8.63 -7.13
C ARG A 62 18.09 7.27 -6.55
N ILE A 63 18.54 6.22 -7.22
CA ILE A 63 18.54 4.84 -6.73
C ILE A 63 19.98 4.37 -6.51
N ARG A 64 20.17 3.53 -5.51
CA ARG A 64 21.47 2.91 -5.26
C ARG A 64 21.63 1.73 -6.20
N TRP A 65 22.80 1.61 -6.79
CA TRP A 65 23.12 0.52 -7.71
C TRP A 65 23.61 -0.74 -6.98
N GLU A 66 24.13 -0.55 -5.76
CA GLU A 66 24.51 -1.68 -4.92
C GLU A 66 23.26 -2.40 -4.43
N GLY A 67 23.13 -3.65 -4.80
CA GLY A 67 22.02 -4.48 -4.40
C GLY A 67 21.43 -5.32 -5.52
N THR A 68 20.28 -5.88 -5.22
CA THR A 68 19.56 -6.78 -6.12
C THR A 68 18.51 -6.04 -6.96
N ILE A 69 18.00 -6.71 -7.99
CA ILE A 69 16.84 -6.21 -8.74
C ILE A 69 15.68 -5.88 -7.80
N ALA A 70 15.38 -6.74 -6.82
CA ALA A 70 14.35 -6.47 -5.81
C ALA A 70 14.59 -5.16 -5.07
N SER A 71 15.82 -4.89 -4.64
CA SER A 71 16.15 -3.67 -3.90
C SER A 71 15.96 -2.41 -4.74
N VAL A 72 16.20 -2.46 -6.04
CA VAL A 72 15.93 -1.35 -6.96
C VAL A 72 14.44 -1.15 -7.17
N VAL A 73 13.68 -2.23 -7.35
CA VAL A 73 12.21 -2.16 -7.45
C VAL A 73 11.59 -1.53 -6.21
N ASP A 74 12.04 -1.94 -5.02
CA ASP A 74 11.53 -1.39 -3.75
C ASP A 74 11.88 0.10 -3.59
N GLN A 75 13.09 0.51 -3.96
CA GLN A 75 13.48 1.92 -3.97
C GLN A 75 12.61 2.76 -4.91
N LEU A 76 12.34 2.26 -6.11
CA LEU A 76 11.47 2.91 -7.10
C LEU A 76 10.02 2.98 -6.61
N ASP A 77 9.50 1.90 -6.04
CA ASP A 77 8.14 1.85 -5.50
C ASP A 77 7.94 2.85 -4.35
N ILE A 78 8.88 2.90 -3.40
CA ILE A 78 8.85 3.87 -2.31
C ILE A 78 8.88 5.31 -2.84
N LYS A 79 9.79 5.62 -3.77
CA LYS A 79 9.91 6.96 -4.35
C LYS A 79 8.68 7.38 -5.13
N TYR A 80 8.15 6.47 -5.95
CA TYR A 80 6.94 6.73 -6.72
C TYR A 80 5.72 6.89 -5.82
N SER A 81 5.54 6.02 -4.85
CA SER A 81 4.45 6.09 -3.88
C SER A 81 4.50 7.39 -3.06
N THR A 82 5.70 7.81 -2.64
CA THR A 82 5.90 9.09 -1.92
C THR A 82 5.45 10.28 -2.78
N MET A 83 5.90 10.34 -4.03
CA MET A 83 5.48 11.39 -4.97
C MET A 83 3.97 11.31 -5.25
N PHE A 84 3.46 10.12 -5.56
CA PHE A 84 2.06 9.95 -5.94
C PHE A 84 1.10 10.30 -4.81
N PHE A 85 1.26 9.71 -3.63
CA PHE A 85 0.35 9.95 -2.50
C PHE A 85 0.59 11.28 -1.80
N GLY A 86 1.83 11.79 -1.79
CA GLY A 86 2.15 13.08 -1.19
C GLY A 86 1.77 14.28 -2.06
N GLU A 87 1.93 14.19 -3.39
CA GLU A 87 1.83 15.35 -4.28
C GLU A 87 0.68 15.25 -5.29
N ILE A 88 0.49 14.08 -5.92
CA ILE A 88 -0.42 13.90 -7.07
C ILE A 88 -1.83 13.52 -6.60
N TRP A 89 -1.92 12.53 -5.72
CA TRP A 89 -3.20 12.05 -5.22
C TRP A 89 -3.85 13.09 -4.32
N LYS A 90 -5.12 13.38 -4.60
CA LYS A 90 -5.93 14.26 -3.75
C LYS A 90 -7.23 13.55 -3.40
N PRO A 91 -7.68 13.64 -2.15
CA PRO A 91 -8.97 13.09 -1.77
C PRO A 91 -10.08 13.85 -2.49
N ILE A 92 -11.07 13.11 -2.99
CA ILE A 92 -12.29 13.69 -3.54
C ILE A 92 -13.32 13.72 -2.40
N THR A 93 -13.51 14.89 -1.80
CA THR A 93 -14.34 15.10 -0.61
C THR A 93 -15.79 14.65 -0.80
N GLU A 94 -16.36 14.83 -2.00
CA GLU A 94 -17.72 14.37 -2.31
C GLU A 94 -17.83 12.83 -2.22
N LYS A 95 -16.78 12.08 -2.55
CA LYS A 95 -16.77 10.63 -2.36
C LYS A 95 -16.67 10.24 -0.89
N TYR A 96 -16.00 11.03 -0.06
CA TYR A 96 -15.96 10.81 1.39
C TYR A 96 -17.31 11.06 2.05
N SER A 97 -18.15 11.98 1.55
CA SER A 97 -19.47 12.23 2.11
C SER A 97 -20.43 11.04 1.99
N TYR A 98 -20.20 10.12 1.04
CA TYR A 98 -21.09 8.96 0.84
C TYR A 98 -20.64 7.67 1.55
N THR A 99 -19.35 7.48 1.78
CA THR A 99 -18.80 6.23 2.33
C THR A 99 -17.82 6.45 3.47
N GLY A 100 -17.00 7.49 3.41
CA GLY A 100 -16.07 7.85 4.48
C GLY A 100 -16.80 8.43 5.68
N TRP A 101 -17.61 9.45 5.49
CA TRP A 101 -18.33 10.11 6.60
C TRP A 101 -19.41 9.23 7.24
N ALA A 102 -20.06 8.35 6.51
CA ALA A 102 -21.01 7.39 7.08
C ALA A 102 -20.38 6.48 8.13
N LEU A 103 -19.08 6.21 8.03
CA LEU A 103 -18.33 5.40 8.98
C LEU A 103 -18.17 6.09 10.35
N VAL A 104 -18.14 7.42 10.40
CA VAL A 104 -17.96 8.18 11.65
C VAL A 104 -18.99 7.79 12.70
N ASP A 105 -20.25 7.68 12.29
CA ASP A 105 -21.34 7.31 13.21
C ASP A 105 -21.25 5.84 13.62
N GLU A 106 -20.83 4.95 12.75
CA GLU A 106 -20.61 3.52 13.06
C GLU A 106 -19.48 3.35 14.08
N VAL A 107 -18.36 4.04 13.89
CA VAL A 107 -17.24 4.00 14.84
C VAL A 107 -17.64 4.60 16.19
N LYS A 108 -18.33 5.76 16.19
CA LYS A 108 -18.79 6.40 17.44
C LYS A 108 -19.74 5.54 18.26
N LYS A 109 -20.60 4.73 17.60
CA LYS A 109 -21.50 3.79 18.30
C LYS A 109 -20.77 2.74 19.12
N LEU A 110 -19.53 2.42 18.77
CA LEU A 110 -18.70 1.51 19.57
C LEU A 110 -18.22 2.14 20.87
N ASN A 111 -18.32 3.48 21.01
CA ASN A 111 -17.76 4.24 22.12
C ASN A 111 -16.27 3.90 22.37
N PRO A 112 -15.41 3.95 21.36
CA PRO A 112 -14.06 3.42 21.44
C PRO A 112 -13.17 4.28 22.33
N ARG A 113 -12.31 3.65 23.13
CA ARG A 113 -11.29 4.33 23.95
C ARG A 113 -10.14 4.82 23.08
N ALA A 114 -9.81 4.07 22.02
CA ALA A 114 -8.79 4.41 21.05
C ALA A 114 -9.18 3.94 19.64
N VAL A 115 -8.89 4.77 18.64
CA VAL A 115 -9.14 4.50 17.22
C VAL A 115 -7.85 4.72 16.43
N LEU A 116 -7.48 3.79 15.55
CA LEU A 116 -6.37 3.93 14.62
C LEU A 116 -6.91 4.12 13.20
N ASP A 117 -6.46 5.16 12.51
CA ASP A 117 -6.71 5.39 11.08
C ASP A 117 -5.42 5.10 10.29
N VAL A 118 -5.40 3.96 9.60
CA VAL A 118 -4.24 3.46 8.85
C VAL A 118 -4.28 4.01 7.44
N GLY A 119 -3.25 4.78 7.06
CA GLY A 119 -3.22 5.52 5.81
C GLY A 119 -4.25 6.64 5.81
N CYS A 120 -4.23 7.45 6.88
CA CYS A 120 -5.22 8.50 7.13
C CYS A 120 -5.17 9.64 6.11
N GLY A 121 -4.15 9.70 5.24
CA GLY A 121 -3.96 10.77 4.28
C GLY A 121 -3.93 12.13 4.96
N TYR A 122 -4.89 12.98 4.63
CA TYR A 122 -5.02 14.32 5.22
C TYR A 122 -5.64 14.32 6.63
N ASN A 123 -5.73 13.17 7.29
CA ASN A 123 -6.21 12.99 8.67
C ASN A 123 -7.61 13.59 8.91
N GLN A 124 -8.50 13.48 7.93
CA GLN A 124 -9.80 14.17 7.91
C GLN A 124 -10.77 13.67 8.99
N PHE A 125 -10.60 12.46 9.51
CA PHE A 125 -11.45 11.92 10.57
C PHE A 125 -11.07 12.41 11.96
N LYS A 126 -9.86 12.99 12.13
CA LYS A 126 -9.33 13.42 13.43
C LYS A 126 -10.27 14.31 14.22
N GLU A 127 -10.89 15.29 13.55
CA GLU A 127 -11.82 16.23 14.20
C GLU A 127 -13.20 15.62 14.46
N ARG A 128 -13.51 14.48 13.87
CA ARG A 128 -14.86 13.87 13.91
C ARG A 128 -14.95 12.64 14.78
N ILE A 129 -13.87 11.92 14.96
CA ILE A 129 -13.80 10.69 15.77
C ILE A 129 -12.91 10.97 16.98
N PRO A 130 -13.47 10.95 18.20
CA PRO A 130 -12.68 11.10 19.41
C PRO A 130 -11.60 10.02 19.55
N ASN A 131 -10.47 10.40 20.17
CA ASN A 131 -9.36 9.48 20.46
C ASN A 131 -8.77 8.78 19.24
N LEU A 132 -8.86 9.41 18.05
CA LEU A 132 -8.29 8.89 16.82
C LEU A 132 -6.80 9.24 16.73
N THR A 133 -5.99 8.24 16.39
CA THR A 133 -4.59 8.37 15.96
C THR A 133 -4.52 8.05 14.48
N GLY A 134 -4.07 9.00 13.67
CA GLY A 134 -3.87 8.83 12.24
C GLY A 134 -2.42 8.54 11.90
N ILE A 135 -2.16 7.47 11.14
CA ILE A 135 -0.83 7.16 10.60
C ILE A 135 -0.85 7.15 9.08
N ASP A 136 0.19 7.68 8.45
CA ASP A 136 0.35 7.70 6.99
C ASP A 136 1.82 7.86 6.62
N PRO A 137 2.43 6.97 5.80
CA PRO A 137 3.85 7.07 5.47
C PRO A 137 4.19 8.24 4.55
N TYR A 138 3.20 8.77 3.81
CA TYR A 138 3.42 9.74 2.73
C TYR A 138 2.92 11.16 3.05
N ASN A 139 2.08 11.32 4.08
CA ASN A 139 1.43 12.58 4.37
C ASN A 139 1.80 13.13 5.76
N ASN A 140 2.29 14.37 5.80
CA ASN A 140 2.70 15.04 7.02
C ASN A 140 1.53 15.61 7.87
N MET A 141 0.29 15.45 7.42
CA MET A 141 -0.91 15.79 8.19
C MET A 141 -1.30 14.68 9.18
N SER A 142 -0.70 13.51 9.07
CA SER A 142 -0.87 12.41 10.03
C SER A 142 -0.31 12.75 11.41
N ASP A 143 -0.78 12.08 12.46
CA ASP A 143 -0.18 12.20 13.79
C ASP A 143 1.23 11.58 13.82
N TYR A 144 1.41 10.49 13.06
CA TYR A 144 2.73 9.86 12.86
C TYR A 144 2.92 9.55 11.37
N GLN A 145 4.02 10.04 10.81
CA GLN A 145 4.37 9.79 9.42
C GLN A 145 5.13 8.45 9.30
N VAL A 146 4.40 7.35 9.44
CA VAL A 146 4.92 5.98 9.42
C VAL A 146 3.95 5.02 8.73
N ASP A 147 4.48 3.92 8.18
CA ASP A 147 3.66 2.79 7.72
C ASP A 147 3.21 1.94 8.92
N ILE A 148 2.11 1.21 8.78
CA ILE A 148 1.63 0.26 9.80
C ILE A 148 2.67 -0.82 10.15
N LEU A 149 3.58 -1.12 9.23
CA LEU A 149 4.66 -2.08 9.45
C LEU A 149 5.73 -1.54 10.45
N GLU A 150 5.88 -0.22 10.50
CA GLU A 150 6.84 0.48 11.36
C GLU A 150 6.19 1.05 12.62
N TYR A 151 4.86 1.10 12.66
CA TYR A 151 4.13 1.61 13.81
C TYR A 151 4.26 0.65 14.99
N ALA A 152 5.24 0.93 15.85
CA ALA A 152 5.74 0.02 16.88
C ALA A 152 5.12 0.22 18.26
N ASN A 153 3.96 0.85 18.36
CA ASN A 153 3.30 1.05 19.64
C ASN A 153 2.70 -0.27 20.16
N VAL A 154 3.58 -1.11 20.70
CA VAL A 154 3.33 -2.53 20.98
C VAL A 154 2.33 -2.74 22.12
N ASP A 155 2.14 -1.72 22.97
CA ASP A 155 1.27 -1.78 24.16
C ASP A 155 -0.08 -1.07 23.95
N GLU A 156 -0.25 -0.35 22.83
CA GLU A 156 -1.55 0.24 22.49
C GLU A 156 -2.45 -0.77 21.78
N HIS A 157 -3.68 -0.88 22.29
CA HIS A 157 -4.71 -1.66 21.64
C HIS A 157 -5.88 -0.73 21.29
N PHE A 158 -6.30 -0.82 20.02
CA PHE A 158 -7.37 0.01 19.48
C PHE A 158 -8.71 -0.76 19.47
N ASP A 159 -9.75 -0.12 19.97
CA ASP A 159 -11.10 -0.69 19.92
C ASP A 159 -11.69 -0.63 18.49
N ALA A 160 -11.17 0.29 17.66
CA ALA A 160 -11.50 0.38 16.25
C ALA A 160 -10.27 0.70 15.41
N ILE A 161 -10.15 0.06 14.25
CA ILE A 161 -9.14 0.38 13.22
C ILE A 161 -9.88 0.72 11.92
N ILE A 162 -9.47 1.80 11.27
CA ILE A 162 -10.00 2.26 9.99
C ILE A 162 -8.92 2.10 8.93
N ALA A 163 -9.27 1.55 7.77
CA ALA A 163 -8.38 1.43 6.61
C ALA A 163 -9.17 1.71 5.32
N LEU A 164 -9.31 2.99 4.98
CA LEU A 164 -10.11 3.42 3.83
C LEU A 164 -9.24 3.66 2.60
N GLY A 165 -8.92 2.61 1.88
CA GLY A 165 -8.12 2.65 0.66
C GLY A 165 -6.61 2.58 0.89
N SER A 166 -6.15 2.32 2.09
CA SER A 166 -4.74 2.27 2.47
C SER A 166 -4.15 0.85 2.40
N ILE A 167 -4.84 -0.16 2.91
CA ILE A 167 -4.42 -1.57 2.80
C ILE A 167 -4.99 -2.14 1.49
N ASN A 168 -4.40 -1.72 0.37
CA ASN A 168 -5.01 -1.90 -0.94
C ASN A 168 -3.98 -1.95 -2.09
N PHE A 169 -2.71 -2.08 -1.77
CA PHE A 169 -1.64 -1.96 -2.74
C PHE A 169 -0.67 -3.14 -2.65
N ASN A 170 -0.04 -3.41 -3.79
CA ASN A 170 0.96 -4.44 -4.00
C ASN A 170 0.42 -5.87 -3.90
N SER A 171 1.23 -6.83 -3.48
CA SER A 171 0.92 -8.25 -3.51
C SER A 171 -0.02 -8.69 -2.38
N LEU A 172 -0.58 -9.91 -2.53
CA LEU A 172 -1.35 -10.57 -1.47
C LEU A 172 -0.53 -10.68 -0.17
N GLU A 173 0.78 -10.89 -0.26
CA GLU A 173 1.66 -10.97 0.90
C GLU A 173 1.83 -9.63 1.59
N ASP A 174 1.96 -8.53 0.83
CA ASP A 174 2.00 -7.17 1.40
C ASP A 174 0.71 -6.84 2.15
N ILE A 175 -0.44 -7.23 1.61
CA ILE A 175 -1.74 -7.10 2.27
C ILE A 175 -1.79 -7.95 3.56
N ARG A 176 -1.33 -9.21 3.50
CA ARG A 176 -1.30 -10.13 4.64
C ARG A 176 -0.51 -9.56 5.81
N VAL A 177 0.71 -9.10 5.55
CA VAL A 177 1.59 -8.57 6.61
C VAL A 177 1.01 -7.31 7.26
N ARG A 178 0.43 -6.40 6.47
CA ARG A 178 -0.24 -5.20 6.99
C ARG A 178 -1.48 -5.54 7.81
N LEU A 179 -2.29 -6.48 7.35
CA LEU A 179 -3.47 -6.94 8.07
C LEU A 179 -3.10 -7.65 9.37
N ALA A 180 -2.02 -8.44 9.38
CA ALA A 180 -1.50 -9.07 10.60
C ALA A 180 -1.10 -8.01 11.65
N ASN A 181 -0.45 -6.91 11.24
CA ASN A 181 -0.11 -5.82 12.15
C ASN A 181 -1.37 -5.12 12.68
N CYS A 182 -2.37 -4.86 11.83
CA CYS A 182 -3.66 -4.34 12.29
C CYS A 182 -4.31 -5.28 13.30
N ASN A 183 -4.34 -6.59 13.03
CA ASN A 183 -4.93 -7.57 13.95
C ASN A 183 -4.18 -7.63 15.29
N LYS A 184 -2.85 -7.48 15.28
CA LYS A 184 -2.05 -7.40 16.51
C LYS A 184 -2.44 -6.20 17.37
N LEU A 185 -2.67 -5.05 16.75
CA LEU A 185 -3.04 -3.81 17.42
C LEU A 185 -4.53 -3.73 17.81
N LEU A 186 -5.38 -4.59 17.24
CA LEU A 186 -6.80 -4.61 17.52
C LEU A 186 -7.07 -5.26 18.89
N ALA A 187 -7.80 -4.57 19.74
CA ALA A 187 -8.27 -5.10 21.02
C ALA A 187 -9.23 -6.28 20.82
N LYS A 188 -9.31 -7.16 21.80
CA LYS A 188 -10.39 -8.16 21.87
C LYS A 188 -11.75 -7.48 21.88
N GLY A 189 -12.69 -7.98 21.09
CA GLY A 189 -14.00 -7.34 20.87
C GLY A 189 -13.96 -6.10 19.96
N GLY A 190 -12.78 -5.71 19.47
CA GLY A 190 -12.59 -4.57 18.56
C GLY A 190 -12.99 -4.87 17.13
N LYS A 191 -13.12 -3.81 16.30
CA LYS A 191 -13.52 -3.91 14.89
C LYS A 191 -12.55 -3.18 13.95
N MET A 192 -12.36 -3.76 12.78
CA MET A 192 -11.64 -3.14 11.68
C MET A 192 -12.57 -2.83 10.51
N PHE A 193 -12.54 -1.59 10.04
CA PHE A 193 -13.39 -1.07 8.98
C PHE A 193 -12.58 -0.82 7.72
N PHE A 194 -12.94 -1.51 6.66
CA PHE A 194 -12.26 -1.43 5.37
C PHE A 194 -13.16 -0.86 4.29
N ARG A 195 -12.59 0.00 3.46
CA ARG A 195 -13.12 0.35 2.14
C ARG A 195 -12.01 0.25 1.14
N VAL A 196 -12.15 -0.64 0.19
CA VAL A 196 -11.05 -1.06 -0.69
C VAL A 196 -11.39 -0.88 -2.17
N ASN A 197 -10.35 -0.78 -2.98
CA ASN A 197 -10.46 -0.69 -4.42
C ASN A 197 -10.76 -2.07 -5.02
N PRO A 198 -11.65 -2.19 -6.00
CA PRO A 198 -11.94 -3.43 -6.70
C PRO A 198 -10.90 -3.82 -7.78
N GLY A 199 -9.67 -3.32 -7.72
CA GLY A 199 -8.64 -3.55 -8.74
C GLY A 199 -8.57 -2.45 -9.80
N ILE A 200 -9.36 -1.37 -9.68
CA ILE A 200 -9.34 -0.29 -10.67
C ILE A 200 -8.07 0.55 -10.53
N GLN A 201 -7.29 0.60 -11.60
CA GLN A 201 -6.06 1.37 -11.68
C GLN A 201 -6.29 2.87 -11.47
N HIS A 202 -5.44 3.52 -10.70
CA HIS A 202 -5.42 4.97 -10.57
C HIS A 202 -5.03 5.61 -11.90
N LYS A 203 -5.87 6.53 -12.41
CA LYS A 203 -5.67 7.18 -13.71
C LYS A 203 -4.31 7.90 -13.81
N ASN A 204 -3.91 8.58 -12.75
CA ASN A 204 -2.67 9.37 -12.69
C ASN A 204 -1.54 8.64 -11.96
N GLY A 205 -1.72 7.37 -11.64
CA GLY A 205 -0.76 6.54 -10.89
C GLY A 205 -0.50 5.21 -11.58
N PRO A 206 0.06 5.19 -12.82
CA PRO A 206 0.22 3.95 -13.58
C PRO A 206 1.11 2.91 -12.89
N TRP A 207 2.06 3.36 -12.07
CA TRP A 207 3.00 2.48 -11.36
C TRP A 207 2.55 2.08 -9.96
N VAL A 208 1.41 2.62 -9.48
CA VAL A 208 0.79 2.12 -8.25
C VAL A 208 0.13 0.78 -8.56
N GLU A 209 0.57 -0.28 -7.91
CA GLU A 209 -0.05 -1.60 -8.04
C GLU A 209 -1.24 -1.71 -7.10
N VAL A 210 -2.44 -1.80 -7.65
CA VAL A 210 -3.69 -1.87 -6.89
C VAL A 210 -4.06 -3.33 -6.68
N PHE A 211 -4.22 -3.73 -5.42
CA PHE A 211 -4.68 -5.06 -5.05
C PHE A 211 -6.19 -5.20 -5.28
N GLU A 212 -6.61 -6.29 -5.90
CA GLU A 212 -8.02 -6.58 -6.12
C GLU A 212 -8.62 -7.35 -4.94
N TRP A 213 -9.40 -6.66 -4.13
CA TRP A 213 -10.15 -7.29 -3.06
C TRP A 213 -11.43 -7.96 -3.56
N SER A 214 -11.68 -9.19 -3.09
CA SER A 214 -12.93 -9.93 -3.29
C SER A 214 -13.50 -10.40 -1.95
N PHE A 215 -14.76 -10.88 -1.97
CA PHE A 215 -15.36 -11.52 -0.79
C PHE A 215 -14.54 -12.73 -0.34
N GLU A 216 -14.08 -13.54 -1.28
CA GLU A 216 -13.28 -14.74 -0.98
C GLU A 216 -11.97 -14.39 -0.29
N VAL A 217 -11.27 -13.37 -0.78
CA VAL A 217 -10.03 -12.88 -0.15
C VAL A 217 -10.29 -12.38 1.27
N ALA A 218 -11.31 -11.55 1.46
CA ALA A 218 -11.67 -11.06 2.79
C ALA A 218 -12.06 -12.20 3.74
N HIS A 219 -12.84 -13.17 3.25
CA HIS A 219 -13.24 -14.34 4.04
C HIS A 219 -12.06 -15.24 4.42
N ASN A 220 -11.09 -15.43 3.50
CA ASN A 220 -9.90 -16.22 3.78
C ASN A 220 -9.02 -15.53 4.83
N PHE A 221 -8.83 -14.22 4.75
CA PHE A 221 -8.12 -13.47 5.79
C PHE A 221 -8.85 -13.49 7.15
N ALA A 222 -10.18 -13.41 7.15
CA ALA A 222 -10.94 -13.55 8.39
C ALA A 222 -10.64 -14.89 9.08
N LYS A 223 -10.61 -16.00 8.32
CA LYS A 223 -10.26 -17.32 8.85
C LYS A 223 -8.79 -17.39 9.30
N GLU A 224 -7.87 -16.87 8.50
CA GLU A 224 -6.43 -16.91 8.79
C GLU A 224 -6.08 -16.19 10.09
N PHE A 225 -6.74 -15.04 10.35
CA PHE A 225 -6.48 -14.19 11.52
C PHE A 225 -7.47 -14.37 12.67
N GLU A 226 -8.29 -15.41 12.61
CA GLU A 226 -9.30 -15.71 13.64
C GLU A 226 -10.26 -14.54 13.89
N LEU A 227 -10.68 -13.88 12.81
CA LEU A 227 -11.62 -12.76 12.81
C LEU A 227 -12.99 -13.20 12.26
N GLU A 228 -14.03 -12.46 12.61
CA GLU A 228 -15.36 -12.59 12.01
C GLU A 228 -15.51 -11.55 10.89
N LEU A 229 -15.95 -11.98 9.70
CA LEU A 229 -16.35 -11.07 8.63
C LEU A 229 -17.84 -10.73 8.82
N GLU A 230 -18.13 -9.66 9.58
CA GLU A 230 -19.51 -9.27 9.94
C GLU A 230 -20.29 -8.68 8.77
N THR A 231 -19.61 -7.97 7.89
CA THR A 231 -20.25 -7.25 6.79
C THR A 231 -19.36 -7.31 5.56
N PHE A 232 -19.96 -7.53 4.40
CA PHE A 232 -19.32 -7.34 3.10
C PHE A 232 -20.34 -6.74 2.14
N LYS A 233 -20.07 -5.52 1.66
CA LYS A 233 -20.94 -4.76 0.75
C LYS A 233 -20.11 -4.22 -0.42
N GLN A 234 -20.80 -3.94 -1.51
CA GLN A 234 -20.23 -3.26 -2.67
C GLN A 234 -21.04 -1.99 -2.93
N ASP A 235 -20.37 -0.86 -3.16
CA ASP A 235 -21.02 0.39 -3.52
C ASP A 235 -21.22 0.52 -5.04
N SER A 236 -21.90 1.58 -5.47
CA SER A 236 -22.17 1.86 -6.90
C SER A 236 -20.91 2.14 -7.75
N ASN A 237 -19.74 2.28 -7.13
CA ASN A 237 -18.46 2.45 -7.79
C ASN A 237 -17.59 1.20 -7.69
N ASP A 238 -18.21 0.05 -7.47
CA ASP A 238 -17.57 -1.26 -7.26
C ASP A 238 -16.60 -1.33 -6.07
N ARG A 239 -16.55 -0.29 -5.22
CA ARG A 239 -15.73 -0.33 -4.01
C ARG A 239 -16.32 -1.34 -3.03
N LYS A 240 -15.44 -2.15 -2.45
CA LYS A 240 -15.84 -3.12 -1.42
C LYS A 240 -15.73 -2.45 -0.06
N TYR A 241 -16.74 -2.66 0.76
CA TYR A 241 -16.78 -2.24 2.16
C TYR A 241 -17.01 -3.46 3.03
N PHE A 242 -16.19 -3.69 4.02
CA PHE A 242 -16.33 -4.81 4.93
C PHE A 242 -15.80 -4.49 6.33
N VAL A 243 -16.28 -5.27 7.29
CA VAL A 243 -15.91 -5.13 8.69
C VAL A 243 -15.42 -6.49 9.21
N PHE A 244 -14.23 -6.49 9.77
CA PHE A 244 -13.74 -7.60 10.59
C PHE A 244 -13.97 -7.29 12.06
N ALA A 245 -14.42 -8.29 12.83
CA ALA A 245 -14.52 -8.22 14.27
C ALA A 245 -13.57 -9.25 14.91
N LYS A 246 -12.85 -8.83 15.95
CA LYS A 246 -12.02 -9.72 16.75
C LYS A 246 -12.86 -10.28 17.88
N PRO A 247 -12.94 -11.59 18.07
CA PRO A 247 -13.66 -12.17 19.20
C PRO A 247 -13.19 -11.62 20.54
N ALA A 248 -14.11 -11.59 21.54
CA ALA A 248 -13.86 -11.08 22.88
C ALA A 248 -12.90 -11.98 23.70
#